data_31371f50f74fe673a6c00e7d86cc11bd
#
_entry.id   31371f50f74fe673a6c00e7d86cc11bd
#
_cell.length_a   1.000
_cell.length_b   1.000
_cell.length_c   1.000
_cell.angle_alpha   90.00
_cell.angle_beta   90.00
_cell.angle_gamma   90.00
#
_symmetry.space_group_name_H-M   'P 1'
#
loop_
_entity.id
_entity.type
_entity.pdbx_description
1 polymer ?
#
loop_
_entity_poly.entity_id
_entity_poly.type
_entity_poly.pdbx_seq_one_letter_code
_entity_poly.pdbx_strand_id
1 'polypeptide(L)'
;NSHKVVHVRLEPRDGSFVTVENDFLSSASVGFHPADILEDADGSLLLLDTGGWLSWGCPFSKNAKPEIKGAIYRIQRKGSPVQKDPRGLALDWDSLEPKELVHLLRDSRQAVRDRAMETLIGRGEVILDEIASAISSSAETAFRKRCLWLLSRLGSKRGLEVLQEALLDPDPGIRQVAARSLGRLKDMSAVEPLALLLDDPSPFVQASAATAIGQLGDKAAVPSLFHNLDSSDPLQTQHAFVYALIEIGDPVGVVSYLSDDTHPYRQRVALRILAALGSNLDVGRVVPLLRSSDSNIRQE
;
A
#
# COMPACT_ATOMS: atom_id res chain seq x y z
N ASN A 1 15.26 24.27 7.45
CA ASN A 1 14.51 25.09 6.46
C ASN A 1 15.38 25.27 5.23
N SER A 2 15.20 24.41 4.25
CA SER A 2 16.15 24.27 3.15
C SER A 2 15.77 25.10 1.92
N HIS A 3 14.67 25.86 1.93
CA HIS A 3 14.18 26.63 0.78
C HIS A 3 14.28 25.87 -0.55
N LYS A 4 13.97 24.56 -0.51
CA LYS A 4 14.11 23.66 -1.66
C LYS A 4 13.02 22.60 -1.70
N VAL A 5 12.80 22.05 -2.87
CA VAL A 5 12.03 20.83 -3.11
C VAL A 5 13.00 19.72 -3.45
N VAL A 6 12.86 18.57 -2.78
CA VAL A 6 13.68 17.40 -3.00
C VAL A 6 12.89 16.36 -3.76
N HIS A 7 13.46 15.81 -4.82
CA HIS A 7 12.94 14.64 -5.53
C HIS A 7 13.54 13.38 -4.90
N VAL A 8 12.68 12.55 -4.35
CA VAL A 8 13.07 11.26 -3.76
C VAL A 8 12.59 10.14 -4.68
N ARG A 9 13.53 9.37 -5.23
CA ARG A 9 13.22 8.16 -5.98
C ARG A 9 13.33 6.96 -5.05
N LEU A 10 12.29 6.13 -5.05
CA LEU A 10 12.26 4.88 -4.30
C LEU A 10 12.68 3.73 -5.22
N GLU A 11 13.73 3.01 -4.84
CA GLU A 11 14.21 1.82 -5.56
C GLU A 11 13.91 0.59 -4.70
N PRO A 12 13.17 -0.41 -5.24
CA PRO A 12 12.87 -1.64 -4.49
C PRO A 12 14.15 -2.38 -4.10
N ARG A 13 14.27 -2.78 -2.83
CA ARG A 13 15.39 -3.55 -2.31
C ARG A 13 14.93 -4.42 -1.15
N ASP A 14 15.16 -5.72 -1.24
CA ASP A 14 14.96 -6.70 -0.15
C ASP A 14 13.60 -6.54 0.58
N GLY A 15 12.50 -6.46 -0.19
CA GLY A 15 11.14 -6.27 0.36
C GLY A 15 10.85 -4.87 0.93
N SER A 16 11.79 -3.92 0.76
CA SER A 16 11.67 -2.51 1.12
C SER A 16 12.11 -1.60 -0.02
N PHE A 17 12.46 -0.36 0.30
CA PHE A 17 12.95 0.62 -0.66
C PHE A 17 14.20 1.31 -0.10
N VAL A 18 15.14 1.60 -1.00
CA VAL A 18 16.18 2.60 -0.76
C VAL A 18 15.80 3.91 -1.42
N THR A 19 16.21 5.02 -0.83
CA THR A 19 15.94 6.36 -1.35
C THR A 19 17.14 6.89 -2.13
N VAL A 20 16.88 7.50 -3.28
CA VAL A 20 17.84 8.32 -4.00
C VAL A 20 17.29 9.74 -4.04
N GLU A 21 17.98 10.67 -3.39
CA GLU A 21 17.53 12.04 -3.22
C GLU A 21 18.31 12.99 -4.14
N ASN A 22 17.57 13.90 -4.78
CA ASN A 22 18.14 14.96 -5.59
C ASN A 22 17.40 16.27 -5.32
N ASP A 23 18.12 17.38 -5.27
CA ASP A 23 17.49 18.69 -5.21
C ASP A 23 16.80 18.97 -6.56
N PHE A 24 15.47 19.01 -6.53
CA PHE A 24 14.65 19.27 -7.71
C PHE A 24 14.57 20.77 -8.02
N LEU A 25 14.39 21.58 -6.98
CA LEU A 25 14.30 23.04 -7.06
C LEU A 25 14.85 23.65 -5.79
N SER A 26 15.64 24.71 -5.91
CA SER A 26 16.15 25.48 -4.78
C SER A 26 16.01 26.97 -5.05
N SER A 27 15.88 27.78 -4.00
CA SER A 27 15.81 29.22 -4.05
C SER A 27 16.78 29.84 -3.07
N ALA A 28 17.45 30.90 -3.49
CA ALA A 28 18.26 31.75 -2.60
C ALA A 28 17.41 32.71 -1.74
N SER A 29 16.11 32.84 -2.04
CA SER A 29 15.19 33.69 -1.30
C SER A 29 14.83 33.05 0.03
N VAL A 30 15.10 33.76 1.12
CA VAL A 30 14.68 33.35 2.49
C VAL A 30 13.15 33.37 2.67
N GLY A 31 12.43 34.00 1.76
CA GLY A 31 10.97 34.03 1.74
C GLY A 31 10.32 32.89 0.94
N PHE A 32 11.13 32.02 0.33
CA PHE A 32 10.60 30.85 -0.40
C PHE A 32 10.31 29.70 0.57
N HIS A 33 9.02 29.39 0.75
CA HIS A 33 8.54 28.34 1.66
C HIS A 33 7.62 27.38 0.89
N PRO A 34 8.19 26.42 0.11
CA PRO A 34 7.42 25.44 -0.61
C PRO A 34 6.67 24.56 0.39
N ALA A 35 5.35 24.52 0.28
CA ALA A 35 4.46 23.81 1.20
C ALA A 35 3.83 22.57 0.57
N ASP A 36 3.59 22.60 -0.74
CA ASP A 36 2.97 21.49 -1.44
C ASP A 36 3.34 21.49 -2.92
N ILE A 37 3.24 20.32 -3.56
CA ILE A 37 3.46 20.13 -4.99
C ILE A 37 2.41 19.20 -5.56
N LEU A 38 1.81 19.57 -6.68
CA LEU A 38 0.75 18.83 -7.35
C LEU A 38 1.10 18.68 -8.83
N GLU A 39 0.90 17.48 -9.39
CA GLU A 39 0.92 17.28 -10.83
C GLU A 39 -0.42 17.70 -11.44
N ASP A 40 -0.39 18.64 -12.38
CA ASP A 40 -1.58 19.05 -13.14
C ASP A 40 -1.84 18.08 -14.30
N ALA A 41 -3.06 18.08 -14.83
CA ALA A 41 -3.50 17.16 -15.87
C ALA A 41 -2.65 17.22 -17.16
N ASP A 42 -1.97 18.36 -17.42
CA ASP A 42 -1.07 18.53 -18.57
C ASP A 42 0.36 18.02 -18.32
N GLY A 43 0.61 17.40 -17.15
CA GLY A 43 1.93 16.90 -16.74
C GLY A 43 2.87 17.98 -16.21
N SER A 44 2.41 19.22 -16.06
CA SER A 44 3.13 20.27 -15.34
C SER A 44 3.01 20.07 -13.82
N LEU A 45 3.98 20.58 -13.06
CA LEU A 45 3.90 20.61 -11.61
C LEU A 45 3.47 21.99 -11.14
N LEU A 46 2.49 22.02 -10.24
CA LEU A 46 2.08 23.21 -9.51
C LEU A 46 2.74 23.18 -8.14
N LEU A 47 3.58 24.16 -7.85
CA LEU A 47 4.26 24.33 -6.57
C LEU A 47 3.60 25.45 -5.80
N LEU A 48 3.10 25.15 -4.61
CA LEU A 48 2.55 26.12 -3.68
C LEU A 48 3.66 26.65 -2.78
N ASP A 49 3.90 27.96 -2.86
CA ASP A 49 4.78 28.70 -1.96
C ASP A 49 3.92 29.58 -1.04
N THR A 50 4.04 29.38 0.27
CA THR A 50 3.28 30.15 1.26
C THR A 50 3.90 31.52 1.58
N GLY A 51 5.11 31.80 1.08
CA GLY A 51 5.82 33.04 1.41
C GLY A 51 6.13 33.19 2.87
N GLY A 52 6.11 34.42 3.37
CA GLY A 52 6.45 34.75 4.78
C GLY A 52 5.29 34.64 5.79
N TRP A 53 4.17 34.11 5.38
CA TRP A 53 2.90 34.20 6.11
C TRP A 53 2.62 33.09 7.12
N LEU A 54 3.33 31.97 7.09
CA LEU A 54 3.02 30.84 7.95
C LEU A 54 3.49 31.07 9.38
N SER A 55 2.59 31.39 10.28
CA SER A 55 2.86 31.57 11.72
C SER A 55 2.18 30.54 12.62
N TRP A 56 1.80 29.35 12.10
CA TRP A 56 1.04 28.38 12.87
C TRP A 56 1.92 27.35 13.60
N GLY A 57 1.77 27.31 14.92
CA GLY A 57 2.15 26.17 15.75
C GLY A 57 3.57 26.17 16.33
N CYS A 58 4.43 27.13 16.00
CA CYS A 58 5.76 27.23 16.62
C CYS A 58 5.92 28.55 17.37
N PRO A 59 6.35 28.55 18.64
CA PRO A 59 6.61 29.77 19.40
C PRO A 59 7.63 30.71 18.75
N PHE A 60 8.49 30.17 17.88
CA PHE A 60 9.51 30.91 17.13
C PHE A 60 8.99 31.48 15.79
N SER A 61 7.80 31.12 15.34
CA SER A 61 7.21 31.65 14.09
C SER A 61 6.50 33.00 14.25
N LYS A 62 6.77 33.74 15.34
CA LYS A 62 6.24 35.09 15.58
C LYS A 62 6.69 36.15 14.57
N ASN A 63 7.59 35.80 13.68
CA ASN A 63 8.08 36.68 12.61
C ASN A 63 7.37 36.43 11.29
N ALA A 64 6.04 36.39 11.30
CA ALA A 64 5.29 36.44 10.05
C ALA A 64 5.71 37.72 9.28
N LYS A 65 6.09 37.54 8.02
CA LYS A 65 6.44 38.64 7.10
C LYS A 65 5.33 38.74 6.06
N PRO A 66 4.22 39.43 6.39
CA PRO A 66 3.05 39.49 5.51
C PRO A 66 3.32 40.19 4.19
N GLU A 67 4.40 40.96 4.12
CA GLU A 67 4.89 41.60 2.89
C GLU A 67 5.48 40.61 1.88
N ILE A 68 5.93 39.41 2.34
CA ILE A 68 6.40 38.33 1.47
C ILE A 68 5.20 37.51 1.04
N LYS A 69 4.68 37.80 -0.12
CA LYS A 69 3.53 37.09 -0.68
C LYS A 69 3.91 35.69 -1.13
N GLY A 70 3.01 34.73 -0.90
CA GLY A 70 3.08 33.40 -1.50
C GLY A 70 2.75 33.44 -3.00
N ALA A 71 3.00 32.32 -3.65
CA ALA A 71 2.74 32.14 -5.07
C ALA A 71 2.41 30.69 -5.41
N ILE A 72 1.75 30.49 -6.55
CA ILE A 72 1.63 29.19 -7.20
C ILE A 72 2.50 29.23 -8.44
N TYR A 73 3.56 28.43 -8.44
CA TYR A 73 4.46 28.32 -9.59
C TYR A 73 4.04 27.14 -10.45
N ARG A 74 4.00 27.33 -11.78
CA ARG A 74 3.87 26.23 -12.73
C ARG A 74 5.25 25.87 -13.28
N ILE A 75 5.64 24.63 -13.10
CA ILE A 75 6.92 24.08 -13.54
C ILE A 75 6.63 23.15 -14.72
N GLN A 76 7.21 23.44 -15.88
CA GLN A 76 7.05 22.63 -17.09
C GLN A 76 8.42 22.18 -17.61
N ARG A 77 8.49 20.96 -18.09
CA ARG A 77 9.69 20.45 -18.75
C ARG A 77 9.84 21.15 -20.12
N LYS A 78 11.00 21.73 -20.37
CA LYS A 78 11.30 22.35 -21.66
C LYS A 78 11.21 21.31 -22.79
N GLY A 79 10.47 21.62 -23.85
CA GLY A 79 10.30 20.73 -25.01
C GLY A 79 9.32 19.57 -24.79
N SER A 80 8.59 19.52 -23.68
CA SER A 80 7.49 18.57 -23.54
C SER A 80 6.40 18.86 -24.57
N PRO A 81 5.84 17.82 -25.20
CA PRO A 81 4.70 18.02 -26.09
C PRO A 81 3.51 18.56 -25.31
N VAL A 82 2.79 19.48 -25.91
CA VAL A 82 1.55 20.01 -25.32
C VAL A 82 0.49 18.90 -25.35
N GLN A 83 0.03 18.47 -24.18
CA GLN A 83 -1.04 17.48 -24.03
C GLN A 83 -2.35 18.12 -24.52
N LYS A 84 -2.91 17.61 -25.63
CA LYS A 84 -4.23 18.04 -26.10
C LYS A 84 -5.32 17.49 -25.18
N ASP A 85 -6.27 18.36 -24.82
CA ASP A 85 -7.41 18.01 -23.95
C ASP A 85 -6.99 17.18 -22.72
N PRO A 86 -6.10 17.69 -21.86
CA PRO A 86 -5.48 16.93 -20.79
C PRO A 86 -6.48 16.37 -19.77
N ARG A 87 -7.67 16.96 -19.67
CA ARG A 87 -8.75 16.53 -18.78
C ARG A 87 -9.84 15.72 -19.47
N GLY A 88 -9.74 15.48 -20.78
CA GLY A 88 -10.74 14.72 -21.53
C GLY A 88 -12.10 15.43 -21.58
N LEU A 89 -12.11 16.77 -21.63
CA LEU A 89 -13.36 17.55 -21.69
C LEU A 89 -14.06 17.44 -23.04
N ALA A 90 -13.32 17.10 -24.09
CA ALA A 90 -13.88 16.89 -25.42
C ALA A 90 -14.49 15.48 -25.62
N LEU A 91 -14.33 14.57 -24.64
CA LEU A 91 -14.95 13.24 -24.69
C LEU A 91 -16.44 13.35 -24.26
N ASP A 92 -17.31 12.71 -25.01
CA ASP A 92 -18.73 12.59 -24.64
C ASP A 92 -18.91 11.41 -23.67
N TRP A 93 -18.65 11.68 -22.40
CA TRP A 93 -18.61 10.68 -21.32
C TRP A 93 -19.93 9.93 -21.12
N ASP A 94 -21.05 10.54 -21.47
CA ASP A 94 -22.38 9.96 -21.26
C ASP A 94 -22.72 8.94 -22.34
N SER A 95 -22.16 9.09 -23.56
CA SER A 95 -22.38 8.19 -24.68
C SER A 95 -21.38 7.02 -24.76
N LEU A 96 -20.28 7.05 -23.98
CA LEU A 96 -19.27 5.99 -24.03
C LEU A 96 -19.82 4.64 -23.55
N GLU A 97 -19.61 3.62 -24.35
CA GLU A 97 -19.94 2.24 -23.98
C GLU A 97 -18.98 1.66 -22.93
N PRO A 98 -19.38 0.64 -22.15
CA PRO A 98 -18.53 0.02 -21.12
C PRO A 98 -17.13 -0.37 -21.61
N LYS A 99 -17.04 -0.95 -22.78
CA LYS A 99 -15.78 -1.37 -23.40
C LYS A 99 -14.85 -0.18 -23.70
N GLU A 100 -15.41 0.93 -24.14
CA GLU A 100 -14.66 2.16 -24.43
C GLU A 100 -14.14 2.78 -23.12
N LEU A 101 -14.97 2.82 -22.08
CA LEU A 101 -14.56 3.28 -20.76
C LEU A 101 -13.43 2.42 -20.18
N VAL A 102 -13.52 1.08 -20.30
CA VAL A 102 -12.44 0.17 -19.87
C VAL A 102 -11.16 0.46 -20.66
N HIS A 103 -11.26 0.74 -21.97
CA HIS A 103 -10.10 1.11 -22.79
C HIS A 103 -9.45 2.42 -22.30
N LEU A 104 -10.24 3.40 -21.84
CA LEU A 104 -9.72 4.67 -21.29
C LEU A 104 -8.90 4.50 -20.00
N LEU A 105 -8.97 3.37 -19.32
CA LEU A 105 -8.05 3.05 -18.20
C LEU A 105 -6.58 2.92 -18.65
N ARG A 106 -6.32 2.88 -19.97
CA ARG A 106 -4.97 2.91 -20.59
C ARG A 106 -4.59 4.28 -21.13
N ASP A 107 -5.49 5.27 -21.07
CA ASP A 107 -5.20 6.60 -21.64
C ASP A 107 -3.91 7.17 -21.02
N SER A 108 -3.12 7.85 -21.82
CA SER A 108 -1.89 8.49 -21.36
C SER A 108 -2.17 9.60 -20.33
N ARG A 109 -3.34 10.22 -20.41
CA ARG A 109 -3.80 11.32 -19.54
C ARG A 109 -4.32 10.77 -18.22
N GLN A 110 -3.69 11.16 -17.10
CA GLN A 110 -4.10 10.71 -15.77
C GLN A 110 -5.57 11.08 -15.48
N ALA A 111 -5.96 12.32 -15.75
CA ALA A 111 -7.31 12.80 -15.48
C ALA A 111 -8.39 12.04 -16.27
N VAL A 112 -8.06 11.55 -17.48
CA VAL A 112 -8.97 10.71 -18.27
C VAL A 112 -9.10 9.32 -17.64
N ARG A 113 -7.99 8.71 -17.19
CA ARG A 113 -8.04 7.43 -16.48
C ARG A 113 -8.86 7.50 -15.19
N ASP A 114 -8.66 8.57 -14.42
CA ASP A 114 -9.37 8.76 -13.15
C ASP A 114 -10.87 8.94 -13.38
N ARG A 115 -11.24 9.75 -14.37
CA ARG A 115 -12.64 9.94 -14.73
C ARG A 115 -13.27 8.66 -15.31
N ALA A 116 -12.54 7.90 -16.12
CA ALA A 116 -12.99 6.59 -16.61
C ALA A 116 -13.25 5.63 -15.45
N MET A 117 -12.36 5.59 -14.46
CA MET A 117 -12.52 4.79 -13.25
C MET A 117 -13.81 5.18 -12.49
N GLU A 118 -14.04 6.46 -12.23
CA GLU A 118 -15.24 6.94 -11.54
C GLU A 118 -16.52 6.63 -12.34
N THR A 119 -16.50 6.84 -13.66
CA THR A 119 -17.63 6.54 -14.53
C THR A 119 -17.96 5.05 -14.53
N LEU A 120 -16.94 4.18 -14.59
CA LEU A 120 -17.11 2.72 -14.53
C LEU A 120 -17.70 2.29 -13.18
N ILE A 121 -17.24 2.85 -12.08
CA ILE A 121 -17.80 2.58 -10.74
C ILE A 121 -19.28 2.97 -10.70
N GLY A 122 -19.64 4.11 -11.28
CA GLY A 122 -21.04 4.56 -11.36
C GLY A 122 -21.93 3.63 -12.22
N ARG A 123 -21.36 2.88 -13.18
CA ARG A 123 -22.07 1.87 -13.98
C ARG A 123 -22.38 0.59 -13.20
N GLY A 124 -21.67 0.34 -12.11
CA GLY A 124 -21.87 -0.83 -11.24
C GLY A 124 -21.46 -2.15 -11.89
N GLU A 125 -22.20 -3.22 -11.60
CA GLU A 125 -21.81 -4.59 -11.96
C GLU A 125 -21.94 -4.93 -13.47
N VAL A 126 -22.63 -4.11 -14.23
CA VAL A 126 -22.85 -4.32 -15.70
C VAL A 126 -21.54 -4.42 -16.50
N ILE A 127 -20.44 -3.90 -15.94
CA ILE A 127 -19.12 -3.83 -16.59
C ILE A 127 -18.18 -5.01 -16.23
N LEU A 128 -18.61 -5.93 -15.37
CA LEU A 128 -17.70 -6.95 -14.78
C LEU A 128 -17.11 -7.89 -15.83
N ASP A 129 -17.91 -8.33 -16.81
CA ASP A 129 -17.43 -9.23 -17.87
C ASP A 129 -16.41 -8.54 -18.77
N GLU A 130 -16.62 -7.27 -19.08
CA GLU A 130 -15.66 -6.46 -19.85
C GLU A 130 -14.34 -6.29 -19.09
N ILE A 131 -14.39 -6.07 -17.78
CA ILE A 131 -13.20 -5.94 -16.96
C ILE A 131 -12.46 -7.27 -16.86
N ALA A 132 -13.15 -8.39 -16.60
CA ALA A 132 -12.55 -9.72 -16.53
C ALA A 132 -11.87 -10.09 -17.85
N SER A 133 -12.55 -9.86 -18.97
CA SER A 133 -12.00 -10.05 -20.32
C SER A 133 -10.77 -9.17 -20.56
N ALA A 134 -10.79 -7.91 -20.13
CA ALA A 134 -9.69 -6.98 -20.28
C ALA A 134 -8.45 -7.39 -19.46
N ILE A 135 -8.63 -7.93 -18.26
CA ILE A 135 -7.56 -8.46 -17.42
C ILE A 135 -6.90 -9.67 -18.11
N SER A 136 -7.70 -10.62 -18.56
CA SER A 136 -7.20 -11.87 -19.16
C SER A 136 -6.50 -11.66 -20.51
N SER A 137 -6.97 -10.70 -21.31
CA SER A 137 -6.44 -10.43 -22.66
C SER A 137 -5.24 -9.49 -22.71
N SER A 138 -4.91 -8.81 -21.61
CA SER A 138 -3.85 -7.79 -21.60
C SER A 138 -2.55 -8.29 -21.00
N ALA A 139 -1.42 -8.01 -21.67
CA ALA A 139 -0.08 -8.18 -21.13
C ALA A 139 0.40 -6.94 -20.32
N GLU A 140 -0.35 -5.82 -20.34
CA GLU A 140 0.05 -4.58 -19.68
C GLU A 140 -0.28 -4.63 -18.18
N THR A 141 0.72 -4.89 -17.34
CA THR A 141 0.58 -5.00 -15.87
C THR A 141 -0.07 -3.75 -15.24
N ALA A 142 0.30 -2.55 -15.66
CA ALA A 142 -0.26 -1.32 -15.11
C ALA A 142 -1.77 -1.19 -15.35
N PHE A 143 -2.23 -1.57 -16.53
CA PHE A 143 -3.66 -1.60 -16.87
C PHE A 143 -4.40 -2.67 -16.08
N ARG A 144 -3.86 -3.90 -16.02
CA ARG A 144 -4.45 -5.01 -15.25
C ARG A 144 -4.60 -4.64 -13.78
N LYS A 145 -3.61 -3.98 -13.19
CA LYS A 145 -3.70 -3.44 -11.81
C LYS A 145 -4.85 -2.44 -11.65
N ARG A 146 -5.05 -1.54 -12.61
CA ARG A 146 -6.18 -0.59 -12.56
C ARG A 146 -7.53 -1.31 -12.62
N CYS A 147 -7.63 -2.35 -13.46
CA CYS A 147 -8.83 -3.18 -13.53
C CYS A 147 -9.11 -3.90 -12.19
N LEU A 148 -8.09 -4.47 -11.54
CA LEU A 148 -8.23 -5.10 -10.23
C LEU A 148 -8.63 -4.07 -9.14
N TRP A 149 -8.06 -2.85 -9.18
CA TRP A 149 -8.48 -1.76 -8.29
C TRP A 149 -9.94 -1.36 -8.51
N LEU A 150 -10.41 -1.37 -9.74
CA LEU A 150 -11.82 -1.12 -10.06
C LEU A 150 -12.71 -2.21 -9.46
N LEU A 151 -12.38 -3.50 -9.64
CA LEU A 151 -13.10 -4.61 -9.02
C LEU A 151 -13.13 -4.50 -7.50
N SER A 152 -12.00 -4.11 -6.91
CA SER A 152 -11.87 -3.89 -5.47
C SER A 152 -12.76 -2.73 -4.95
N ARG A 153 -13.04 -1.74 -5.77
CA ARG A 153 -13.97 -0.64 -5.43
C ARG A 153 -15.43 -1.01 -5.61
N LEU A 154 -15.74 -1.87 -6.58
CA LEU A 154 -17.10 -2.38 -6.82
C LEU A 154 -17.54 -3.37 -5.72
N GLY A 155 -16.63 -4.20 -5.21
CA GLY A 155 -16.90 -5.13 -4.11
C GLY A 155 -17.93 -6.20 -4.42
N SER A 156 -18.18 -6.51 -5.71
CA SER A 156 -19.18 -7.48 -6.14
C SER A 156 -18.69 -8.91 -5.98
N LYS A 157 -19.61 -9.88 -5.87
CA LYS A 157 -19.27 -11.31 -5.78
C LYS A 157 -18.42 -11.77 -6.96
N ARG A 158 -18.82 -11.41 -8.18
CA ARG A 158 -18.05 -11.75 -9.39
C ARG A 158 -16.66 -11.10 -9.40
N GLY A 159 -16.55 -9.86 -8.88
CA GLY A 159 -15.27 -9.18 -8.71
C GLY A 159 -14.36 -9.90 -7.73
N LEU A 160 -14.90 -10.47 -6.64
CA LEU A 160 -14.13 -11.28 -5.67
C LEU A 160 -13.56 -12.54 -6.33
N GLU A 161 -14.34 -13.25 -7.15
CA GLU A 161 -13.88 -14.42 -7.90
C GLU A 161 -12.67 -14.08 -8.80
N VAL A 162 -12.76 -12.99 -9.56
CA VAL A 162 -11.65 -12.54 -10.42
C VAL A 162 -10.42 -12.11 -9.59
N LEU A 163 -10.62 -11.50 -8.43
CA LEU A 163 -9.53 -11.15 -7.52
C LEU A 163 -8.86 -12.41 -6.94
N GLN A 164 -9.62 -13.47 -6.63
CA GLN A 164 -9.05 -14.75 -6.19
C GLN A 164 -8.25 -15.42 -7.30
N GLU A 165 -8.76 -15.46 -8.54
CA GLU A 165 -8.00 -15.96 -9.69
C GLU A 165 -6.68 -15.20 -9.87
N ALA A 166 -6.67 -13.88 -9.64
CA ALA A 166 -5.48 -13.04 -9.75
C ALA A 166 -4.41 -13.29 -8.66
N LEU A 167 -4.71 -14.05 -7.60
CA LEU A 167 -3.69 -14.52 -6.64
C LEU A 167 -2.69 -15.50 -7.27
N LEU A 168 -3.05 -16.14 -8.38
CA LEU A 168 -2.20 -17.11 -9.09
C LEU A 168 -1.47 -16.50 -10.29
N ASP A 169 -1.55 -15.18 -10.47
CA ASP A 169 -0.96 -14.50 -11.61
C ASP A 169 0.59 -14.60 -11.61
N PRO A 170 1.22 -14.75 -12.79
CA PRO A 170 2.69 -14.77 -12.89
C PRO A 170 3.35 -13.45 -12.44
N ASP A 171 2.67 -12.30 -12.56
CA ASP A 171 3.20 -11.01 -12.14
C ASP A 171 2.98 -10.80 -10.63
N PRO A 172 4.05 -10.64 -9.82
CA PRO A 172 3.92 -10.46 -8.37
C PRO A 172 3.14 -9.20 -8.00
N GLY A 173 3.18 -8.17 -8.84
CA GLY A 173 2.42 -6.95 -8.57
C GLY A 173 0.92 -7.12 -8.79
N ILE A 174 0.48 -8.07 -9.62
CA ILE A 174 -0.92 -8.47 -9.76
C ILE A 174 -1.35 -9.26 -8.52
N ARG A 175 -0.58 -10.29 -8.11
CA ARG A 175 -0.85 -11.05 -6.88
C ARG A 175 -0.94 -10.15 -5.66
N GLN A 176 -0.04 -9.16 -5.55
CA GLN A 176 -0.03 -8.18 -4.46
C GLN A 176 -1.32 -7.35 -4.42
N VAL A 177 -1.77 -6.81 -5.56
CA VAL A 177 -3.02 -6.04 -5.63
C VAL A 177 -4.22 -6.90 -5.28
N ALA A 178 -4.27 -8.14 -5.77
CA ALA A 178 -5.32 -9.10 -5.47
C ALA A 178 -5.42 -9.40 -3.97
N ALA A 179 -4.30 -9.75 -3.32
CA ALA A 179 -4.23 -10.04 -1.90
C ALA A 179 -4.73 -8.85 -1.05
N ARG A 180 -4.24 -7.64 -1.31
CA ARG A 180 -4.67 -6.43 -0.61
C ARG A 180 -6.15 -6.12 -0.81
N SER A 181 -6.68 -6.38 -2.00
CA SER A 181 -8.09 -6.15 -2.31
C SER A 181 -9.00 -7.10 -1.54
N LEU A 182 -8.67 -8.39 -1.50
CA LEU A 182 -9.44 -9.41 -0.79
C LEU A 182 -9.46 -9.18 0.72
N GLY A 183 -8.32 -8.82 1.32
CA GLY A 183 -8.24 -8.43 2.73
C GLY A 183 -9.13 -7.24 3.05
N ARG A 184 -9.06 -6.17 2.24
CA ARG A 184 -9.87 -4.96 2.41
C ARG A 184 -11.37 -5.23 2.27
N LEU A 185 -11.75 -6.12 1.36
CA LEU A 185 -13.14 -6.50 1.11
C LEU A 185 -13.67 -7.52 2.13
N LYS A 186 -12.82 -8.01 3.04
CA LYS A 186 -13.18 -8.99 4.06
C LYS A 186 -13.70 -10.30 3.45
N ASP A 187 -13.12 -10.75 2.34
CA ASP A 187 -13.50 -12.00 1.69
C ASP A 187 -12.92 -13.20 2.45
N MET A 188 -13.72 -13.77 3.35
CA MET A 188 -13.33 -14.91 4.18
C MET A 188 -12.97 -16.16 3.37
N SER A 189 -13.50 -16.32 2.15
CA SER A 189 -13.17 -17.44 1.28
C SER A 189 -11.73 -17.38 0.72
N ALA A 190 -11.07 -16.23 0.85
CA ALA A 190 -9.70 -16.03 0.41
C ALA A 190 -8.63 -16.44 1.46
N VAL A 191 -9.00 -16.85 2.67
CA VAL A 191 -8.03 -17.21 3.74
C VAL A 191 -7.05 -18.28 3.29
N GLU A 192 -7.54 -19.40 2.76
CA GLU A 192 -6.68 -20.49 2.29
C GLU A 192 -5.82 -20.10 1.07
N PRO A 193 -6.36 -19.48 0.00
CA PRO A 193 -5.54 -18.98 -1.09
C PRO A 193 -4.47 -17.96 -0.66
N LEU A 194 -4.79 -17.07 0.28
CA LEU A 194 -3.83 -16.11 0.82
C LEU A 194 -2.74 -16.79 1.66
N ALA A 195 -3.07 -17.85 2.39
CA ALA A 195 -2.09 -18.60 3.17
C ALA A 195 -0.99 -19.23 2.28
N LEU A 196 -1.33 -19.63 1.05
CA LEU A 196 -0.34 -20.12 0.08
C LEU A 196 0.65 -19.02 -0.35
N LEU A 197 0.23 -17.76 -0.35
CA LEU A 197 1.09 -16.62 -0.71
C LEU A 197 2.01 -16.16 0.42
N LEU A 198 1.93 -16.75 1.61
CA LEU A 198 2.90 -16.47 2.69
C LEU A 198 4.30 -16.99 2.34
N ASP A 199 4.41 -17.96 1.43
CA ASP A 199 5.67 -18.50 0.89
C ASP A 199 5.94 -18.03 -0.56
N ASP A 200 5.37 -16.90 -0.98
CA ASP A 200 5.58 -16.34 -2.31
C ASP A 200 7.05 -15.91 -2.51
N PRO A 201 7.64 -16.12 -3.72
CA PRO A 201 9.00 -15.65 -4.01
C PRO A 201 9.20 -14.13 -3.82
N SER A 202 8.13 -13.34 -3.85
CA SER A 202 8.17 -11.90 -3.64
C SER A 202 7.84 -11.51 -2.20
N PRO A 203 8.78 -10.92 -1.44
CA PRO A 203 8.52 -10.44 -0.09
C PRO A 203 7.36 -9.42 -0.01
N PHE A 204 7.12 -8.66 -1.08
CA PHE A 204 5.98 -7.74 -1.16
C PHE A 204 4.63 -8.46 -1.22
N VAL A 205 4.59 -9.63 -1.87
CA VAL A 205 3.39 -10.48 -1.93
C VAL A 205 3.18 -11.14 -0.58
N GLN A 206 4.23 -11.72 0.03
CA GLN A 206 4.16 -12.30 1.37
C GLN A 206 3.60 -11.31 2.39
N ALA A 207 4.17 -10.09 2.46
CA ALA A 207 3.72 -9.06 3.37
C ALA A 207 2.25 -8.64 3.11
N SER A 208 1.83 -8.59 1.84
CA SER A 208 0.44 -8.25 1.47
C SER A 208 -0.53 -9.36 1.81
N ALA A 209 -0.14 -10.63 1.64
CA ALA A 209 -0.93 -11.79 2.04
C ALA A 209 -1.10 -11.86 3.56
N ALA A 210 -0.01 -11.70 4.33
CA ALA A 210 -0.06 -11.65 5.78
C ALA A 210 -0.98 -10.53 6.27
N THR A 211 -0.84 -9.31 5.73
CA THR A 211 -1.71 -8.18 6.06
C THR A 211 -3.18 -8.48 5.76
N ALA A 212 -3.47 -9.10 4.61
CA ALA A 212 -4.84 -9.46 4.23
C ALA A 212 -5.43 -10.51 5.20
N ILE A 213 -4.66 -11.53 5.56
CA ILE A 213 -5.05 -12.56 6.54
C ILE A 213 -5.35 -11.93 7.91
N GLY A 214 -4.51 -11.00 8.37
CA GLY A 214 -4.75 -10.23 9.59
C GLY A 214 -6.09 -9.47 9.53
N GLN A 215 -6.34 -8.79 8.42
CA GLN A 215 -7.61 -8.07 8.19
C GLN A 215 -8.83 -8.99 8.18
N LEU A 216 -8.70 -10.23 7.69
CA LEU A 216 -9.77 -11.23 7.71
C LEU A 216 -10.05 -11.72 9.14
N GLY A 217 -9.05 -11.81 10.00
CA GLY A 217 -9.19 -12.15 11.41
C GLY A 217 -9.47 -13.63 11.68
N ASP A 218 -9.20 -14.51 10.72
CA ASP A 218 -9.43 -15.94 10.90
C ASP A 218 -8.33 -16.58 11.76
N LYS A 219 -8.73 -17.10 12.93
CA LYS A 219 -7.82 -17.76 13.87
C LYS A 219 -7.19 -19.03 13.30
N ALA A 220 -7.84 -19.70 12.34
CA ALA A 220 -7.29 -20.87 11.68
C ALA A 220 -5.99 -20.56 10.88
N ALA A 221 -5.73 -19.29 10.54
CA ALA A 221 -4.52 -18.87 9.86
C ALA A 221 -3.29 -18.67 10.77
N VAL A 222 -3.46 -18.67 12.10
CA VAL A 222 -2.34 -18.47 13.06
C VAL A 222 -1.20 -19.48 12.83
N PRO A 223 -1.43 -20.80 12.64
CA PRO A 223 -0.34 -21.73 12.36
C PRO A 223 0.41 -21.42 11.07
N SER A 224 -0.28 -21.05 9.99
CA SER A 224 0.35 -20.73 8.72
C SER A 224 1.23 -19.47 8.82
N LEU A 225 0.80 -18.45 9.56
CA LEU A 225 1.60 -17.26 9.82
C LEU A 225 2.86 -17.58 10.62
N PHE A 226 2.77 -18.40 11.68
CA PHE A 226 3.95 -18.81 12.45
C PHE A 226 4.87 -19.73 11.65
N HIS A 227 4.33 -20.62 10.81
CA HIS A 227 5.12 -21.53 9.99
C HIS A 227 6.05 -20.76 9.03
N ASN A 228 5.53 -19.70 8.42
CA ASN A 228 6.26 -18.90 7.44
C ASN A 228 7.03 -17.72 8.07
N LEU A 229 7.02 -17.57 9.38
CA LEU A 229 7.75 -16.51 10.07
C LEU A 229 9.22 -16.89 10.25
N ASP A 230 10.14 -16.15 9.63
CA ASP A 230 11.59 -16.34 9.72
C ASP A 230 12.31 -15.03 10.07
N SER A 231 13.38 -15.15 10.87
CA SER A 231 14.24 -14.01 11.26
C SER A 231 15.12 -13.50 10.13
N SER A 232 15.30 -14.27 9.07
CA SER A 232 16.06 -13.88 7.87
C SER A 232 15.25 -13.09 6.86
N ASP A 233 13.91 -13.06 7.02
CA ASP A 233 13.03 -12.29 6.14
C ASP A 233 13.30 -10.79 6.21
N PRO A 234 12.99 -10.05 5.14
CA PRO A 234 13.00 -8.58 5.18
C PRO A 234 12.15 -8.04 6.33
N LEU A 235 12.63 -6.99 7.00
CA LEU A 235 11.97 -6.44 8.20
C LEU A 235 10.50 -6.10 7.98
N GLN A 236 10.13 -5.60 6.79
CA GLN A 236 8.74 -5.29 6.44
C GLN A 236 7.87 -6.55 6.38
N THR A 237 8.41 -7.65 5.88
CA THR A 237 7.72 -8.95 5.85
C THR A 237 7.51 -9.45 7.29
N GLN A 238 8.56 -9.45 8.12
CA GLN A 238 8.45 -9.81 9.53
C GLN A 238 7.37 -8.97 10.25
N HIS A 239 7.37 -7.65 10.03
CA HIS A 239 6.36 -6.75 10.62
C HIS A 239 4.95 -7.07 10.15
N ALA A 240 4.75 -7.40 8.87
CA ALA A 240 3.43 -7.74 8.35
C ALA A 240 2.88 -9.02 9.00
N PHE A 241 3.72 -10.04 9.21
CA PHE A 241 3.34 -11.27 9.90
C PHE A 241 2.99 -11.04 11.38
N VAL A 242 3.85 -10.31 12.09
CA VAL A 242 3.60 -9.97 13.50
C VAL A 242 2.31 -9.16 13.65
N TYR A 243 2.11 -8.16 12.79
CA TYR A 243 0.92 -7.32 12.80
C TYR A 243 -0.35 -8.12 12.50
N ALA A 244 -0.29 -9.04 11.53
CA ALA A 244 -1.40 -9.94 11.21
C ALA A 244 -1.81 -10.80 12.42
N LEU A 245 -0.84 -11.36 13.13
CA LEU A 245 -1.10 -12.16 14.34
C LEU A 245 -1.72 -11.31 15.47
N ILE A 246 -1.32 -10.06 15.61
CA ILE A 246 -1.93 -9.11 16.56
C ILE A 246 -3.37 -8.78 16.14
N GLU A 247 -3.62 -8.50 14.86
CA GLU A 247 -4.96 -8.19 14.35
C GLU A 247 -5.94 -9.37 14.49
N ILE A 248 -5.47 -10.62 14.25
CA ILE A 248 -6.28 -11.81 14.48
C ILE A 248 -6.71 -11.92 15.95
N GLY A 249 -5.85 -11.51 16.87
CA GLY A 249 -6.19 -11.43 18.29
C GLY A 249 -6.52 -12.78 18.93
N ASP A 250 -5.73 -13.83 18.62
CA ASP A 250 -5.92 -15.17 19.20
C ASP A 250 -4.80 -15.55 20.20
N PRO A 251 -4.89 -15.13 21.48
CA PRO A 251 -3.87 -15.48 22.46
C PRO A 251 -3.78 -16.99 22.74
N VAL A 252 -4.86 -17.74 22.53
CA VAL A 252 -4.90 -19.20 22.75
C VAL A 252 -4.07 -19.92 21.70
N GLY A 253 -4.22 -19.56 20.44
CA GLY A 253 -3.40 -20.09 19.35
C GLY A 253 -1.93 -19.71 19.50
N VAL A 254 -1.65 -18.44 19.83
CA VAL A 254 -0.29 -17.91 19.97
C VAL A 254 0.48 -18.54 21.14
N VAL A 255 -0.18 -18.81 22.28
CA VAL A 255 0.48 -19.31 23.50
C VAL A 255 1.18 -20.65 23.29
N SER A 256 0.75 -21.47 22.32
CA SER A 256 1.36 -22.75 22.00
C SER A 256 2.80 -22.61 21.50
N TYR A 257 3.14 -21.48 20.88
CA TYR A 257 4.48 -21.18 20.35
C TYR A 257 5.49 -20.75 21.41
N LEU A 258 5.07 -20.48 22.65
CA LEU A 258 5.99 -20.25 23.77
C LEU A 258 6.85 -21.48 24.11
N SER A 259 6.40 -22.67 23.76
CA SER A 259 7.11 -23.94 24.01
C SER A 259 7.84 -24.48 22.77
N ASP A 260 8.00 -23.65 21.70
CA ASP A 260 8.71 -24.06 20.48
C ASP A 260 10.23 -23.83 20.64
N ASP A 261 10.89 -24.72 21.39
CA ASP A 261 12.34 -24.65 21.65
C ASP A 261 13.21 -24.79 20.39
N THR A 262 12.62 -25.25 19.28
CA THR A 262 13.33 -25.41 17.99
C THR A 262 13.40 -24.12 17.20
N HIS A 263 12.54 -23.13 17.51
CA HIS A 263 12.46 -21.87 16.80
C HIS A 263 12.45 -20.67 17.77
N PRO A 264 13.61 -20.26 18.31
CA PRO A 264 13.71 -19.17 19.29
C PRO A 264 13.09 -17.86 18.81
N TYR A 265 13.17 -17.58 17.51
CA TYR A 265 12.56 -16.38 16.94
C TYR A 265 11.03 -16.38 17.07
N ARG A 266 10.37 -17.55 16.82
CA ARG A 266 8.91 -17.69 16.97
C ARG A 266 8.47 -17.55 18.43
N GLN A 267 9.23 -18.11 19.38
CA GLN A 267 9.00 -17.90 20.81
C GLN A 267 9.00 -16.42 21.17
N ARG A 268 10.02 -15.69 20.70
CA ARG A 268 10.17 -14.26 20.97
C ARG A 268 9.01 -13.46 20.37
N VAL A 269 8.60 -13.75 19.13
CA VAL A 269 7.45 -13.13 18.50
C VAL A 269 6.15 -13.45 19.24
N ALA A 270 5.96 -14.69 19.71
CA ALA A 270 4.80 -15.06 20.51
C ALA A 270 4.70 -14.25 21.81
N LEU A 271 5.82 -14.03 22.52
CA LEU A 271 5.88 -13.15 23.70
C LEU A 271 5.41 -11.72 23.36
N ARG A 272 5.94 -11.13 22.31
CA ARG A 272 5.57 -9.77 21.86
C ARG A 272 4.08 -9.66 21.54
N ILE A 273 3.53 -10.64 20.83
CA ILE A 273 2.12 -10.64 20.46
C ILE A 273 1.25 -10.75 21.71
N LEU A 274 1.56 -11.68 22.62
CA LEU A 274 0.80 -11.86 23.85
C LEU A 274 0.86 -10.63 24.75
N ALA A 275 2.00 -9.96 24.83
CA ALA A 275 2.15 -8.68 25.52
C ALA A 275 1.30 -7.58 24.87
N ALA A 276 1.34 -7.47 23.52
CA ALA A 276 0.54 -6.49 22.78
C ALA A 276 -0.97 -6.71 22.95
N LEU A 277 -1.42 -7.98 23.06
CA LEU A 277 -2.82 -8.32 23.30
C LEU A 277 -3.26 -8.14 24.76
N GLY A 278 -2.36 -7.75 25.67
CA GLY A 278 -2.67 -7.60 27.09
C GLY A 278 -3.10 -8.91 27.75
N SER A 279 -2.62 -10.04 27.24
CA SER A 279 -3.04 -11.36 27.69
C SER A 279 -2.51 -11.64 29.10
N ASN A 280 -3.38 -12.15 29.99
CA ASN A 280 -2.97 -12.68 31.29
C ASN A 280 -2.25 -14.02 31.05
N LEU A 281 -0.91 -13.94 30.94
CA LEU A 281 -0.08 -15.12 30.76
C LEU A 281 0.03 -15.91 32.07
N ASP A 282 -0.11 -17.22 31.98
CA ASP A 282 0.26 -18.12 33.07
C ASP A 282 1.76 -17.98 33.34
N VAL A 283 2.09 -17.55 34.54
CA VAL A 283 3.48 -17.39 35.01
C VAL A 283 4.29 -18.68 34.81
N GLY A 284 3.65 -19.85 34.97
CA GLY A 284 4.28 -21.16 34.72
C GLY A 284 4.80 -21.36 33.31
N ARG A 285 4.23 -20.68 32.31
CA ARG A 285 4.68 -20.72 30.92
C ARG A 285 5.78 -19.71 30.59
N VAL A 286 5.85 -18.60 31.32
CA VAL A 286 6.83 -17.51 31.09
C VAL A 286 8.12 -17.75 31.86
N VAL A 287 8.06 -18.24 33.11
CA VAL A 287 9.23 -18.45 33.97
C VAL A 287 10.31 -19.33 33.30
N PRO A 288 10.02 -20.42 32.59
CA PRO A 288 11.04 -21.19 31.88
C PRO A 288 11.82 -20.35 30.85
N LEU A 289 11.15 -19.39 30.18
CA LEU A 289 11.76 -18.52 29.15
C LEU A 289 12.80 -17.55 29.73
N LEU A 290 12.67 -17.17 31.00
CA LEU A 290 13.70 -16.37 31.71
C LEU A 290 15.02 -17.14 31.87
N ARG A 291 15.01 -18.48 31.71
CA ARG A 291 16.20 -19.33 31.74
C ARG A 291 16.66 -19.77 30.36
N SER A 292 16.05 -19.24 29.30
CA SER A 292 16.44 -19.54 27.91
C SER A 292 17.93 -19.24 27.69
N SER A 293 18.61 -20.05 26.89
CA SER A 293 19.97 -19.78 26.43
C SER A 293 20.02 -18.56 25.48
N ASP A 294 18.93 -18.26 24.78
CA ASP A 294 18.80 -17.09 23.94
C ASP A 294 18.57 -15.81 24.79
N SER A 295 19.54 -14.87 24.72
CA SER A 295 19.45 -13.61 25.45
C SER A 295 18.28 -12.73 25.01
N ASN A 296 17.87 -12.81 23.73
CA ASN A 296 16.77 -12.01 23.22
C ASN A 296 15.43 -12.46 23.77
N ILE A 297 15.25 -13.79 23.98
CA ILE A 297 14.05 -14.34 24.65
C ILE A 297 13.98 -13.84 26.10
N ARG A 298 15.13 -13.80 26.81
CA ARG A 298 15.16 -13.32 28.20
C ARG A 298 14.89 -11.81 28.36
N GLN A 299 15.03 -11.03 27.28
CA GLN A 299 14.81 -9.58 27.27
C GLN A 299 13.36 -9.20 26.92
N GLU A 300 12.62 -10.03 26.20
CA GLU A 300 11.19 -9.83 25.92
C GLU A 300 10.35 -10.06 27.17
#